data_8d247532cb718cef98c2f3a6e98ab3ad
#
_entry.id   8d247532cb718cef98c2f3a6e98ab3ad
#
_cell.length_a   1.000
_cell.length_b   1.000
_cell.length_c   1.000
_cell.angle_alpha   90.00
_cell.angle_beta   90.00
_cell.angle_gamma   90.00
#
_symmetry.space_group_name_H-M   'P 1'
#
loop_
_entity.id
_entity.type
_entity.pdbx_description
1 polymer ?
#
loop_
_entity_poly.entity_id
_entity_poly.type
_entity_poly.pdbx_seq_one_letter_code
_entity_poly.pdbx_strand_id
1 'polypeptide(L)'
;MRAPPRWLFDRPLAHRGLHDGAEEGGRPENSLAAFQAAVVAGYGIELDVQASADGRAVVFHDSQLARMTGRAGLLAEWEAAALAGLTLRDGHQGIPTLDAALQLIGGQVPVIVEIKTRPGGIGLVEQAALPILRDYQGPFAVTAFEARSLTWFRQRQPDWPRGHNVGQRNLPAHGPWWRRLAWRFLYDVDGAQPDFVVYDRRDLPNWASGRVRAAGTPVLSYTIMDRAEMDRLAPHTDNIIFEGFRP
;
A
#
# COMPACT_ATOMS: atom_id res chain seq x y z
N MET A 1 -18.01 -13.68 3.96
CA MET A 1 -16.64 -13.17 3.74
C MET A 1 -15.77 -14.33 3.29
N ARG A 2 -14.85 -14.10 2.39
CA ARG A 2 -13.87 -15.08 1.94
C ARG A 2 -12.80 -15.25 3.01
N ALA A 3 -12.23 -16.46 3.15
CA ALA A 3 -11.10 -16.66 4.04
C ALA A 3 -9.89 -15.87 3.52
N PRO A 4 -9.20 -15.09 4.37
CA PRO A 4 -8.01 -14.35 3.98
C PRO A 4 -6.90 -15.32 3.55
N PRO A 5 -6.04 -14.92 2.62
CA PRO A 5 -4.95 -15.78 2.17
C PRO A 5 -3.93 -16.00 3.31
N ARG A 6 -3.48 -17.24 3.50
CA ARG A 6 -2.54 -17.59 4.59
C ARG A 6 -1.23 -16.79 4.55
N TRP A 7 -0.69 -16.55 3.36
CA TRP A 7 0.55 -15.78 3.19
C TRP A 7 0.50 -14.38 3.81
N LEU A 8 -0.71 -13.84 4.04
CA LEU A 8 -0.89 -12.54 4.69
C LEU A 8 -0.32 -12.51 6.13
N PHE A 9 -0.12 -13.67 6.76
CA PHE A 9 0.34 -13.82 8.14
C PHE A 9 1.75 -14.42 8.27
N ASP A 10 2.32 -14.92 7.17
CA ASP A 10 3.55 -15.72 7.22
C ASP A 10 4.79 -14.90 7.56
N ARG A 11 4.79 -13.61 7.21
CA ARG A 11 5.93 -12.70 7.42
C ARG A 11 5.50 -11.25 7.48
N PRO A 12 6.23 -10.39 8.22
CA PRO A 12 6.03 -8.94 8.18
C PRO A 12 6.24 -8.38 6.77
N LEU A 13 5.59 -7.22 6.49
CA LEU A 13 5.69 -6.54 5.21
C LEU A 13 6.52 -5.27 5.37
N ALA A 14 7.53 -5.08 4.52
CA ALA A 14 8.33 -3.87 4.46
C ALA A 14 7.55 -2.75 3.74
N HIS A 15 7.28 -1.66 4.46
CA HIS A 15 6.57 -0.48 3.95
C HIS A 15 7.38 0.18 2.84
N ARG A 16 6.84 0.22 1.62
CA ARG A 16 7.50 0.73 0.41
C ARG A 16 8.84 0.02 0.09
N GLY A 17 8.93 -1.28 0.45
CA GLY A 17 10.16 -2.05 0.39
C GLY A 17 11.06 -1.87 1.62
N LEU A 18 12.18 -2.60 1.67
CA LEU A 18 13.16 -2.49 2.76
C LEU A 18 14.15 -1.35 2.44
N HIS A 19 13.67 -0.11 2.53
CA HIS A 19 14.41 1.10 2.26
C HIS A 19 15.24 1.57 3.48
N ASP A 20 16.28 2.38 3.24
CA ASP A 20 17.20 2.86 4.28
C ASP A 20 16.87 4.29 4.76
N GLY A 21 15.76 4.87 4.29
CA GLY A 21 15.46 6.28 4.55
C GLY A 21 16.29 7.21 3.68
N ALA A 22 16.80 8.29 4.27
CA ALA A 22 17.46 9.38 3.55
C ALA A 22 18.98 9.35 3.66
N GLU A 23 19.60 8.18 3.73
CA GLU A 23 21.08 8.08 3.72
C GLU A 23 21.60 8.18 2.28
N GLU A 24 22.67 8.97 2.07
CA GLU A 24 23.27 9.18 0.76
C GLU A 24 23.76 7.85 0.16
N GLY A 25 23.32 7.54 -1.05
CA GLY A 25 23.58 6.25 -1.71
C GLY A 25 22.72 5.09 -1.19
N GLY A 26 21.70 5.39 -0.38
CA GLY A 26 20.76 4.41 0.17
C GLY A 26 19.76 3.85 -0.85
N ARG A 27 18.82 3.08 -0.33
CA ARG A 27 17.71 2.51 -1.09
C ARG A 27 16.47 3.36 -0.84
N PRO A 28 16.03 4.19 -1.79
CA PRO A 28 14.84 5.01 -1.63
C PRO A 28 13.57 4.16 -1.43
N GLU A 29 12.57 4.72 -0.75
CA GLU A 29 11.25 4.12 -0.68
C GLU A 29 10.68 3.88 -2.09
N ASN A 30 9.89 2.83 -2.28
CA ASN A 30 9.26 2.49 -3.55
C ASN A 30 10.24 2.32 -4.73
N SER A 31 11.51 1.98 -4.46
CA SER A 31 12.53 1.72 -5.48
C SER A 31 12.75 0.22 -5.70
N LEU A 32 13.27 -0.13 -6.89
CA LEU A 32 13.64 -1.52 -7.18
C LEU A 32 14.71 -2.04 -6.20
N ALA A 33 15.64 -1.17 -5.75
CA ALA A 33 16.64 -1.54 -4.76
C ALA A 33 16.02 -1.90 -3.40
N ALA A 34 15.02 -1.14 -2.95
CA ALA A 34 14.30 -1.44 -1.70
C ALA A 34 13.49 -2.74 -1.81
N PHE A 35 12.89 -3.02 -2.97
CA PHE A 35 12.18 -4.29 -3.21
C PHE A 35 13.12 -5.47 -3.26
N GLN A 36 14.26 -5.35 -3.95
CA GLN A 36 15.28 -6.40 -3.96
C GLN A 36 15.79 -6.70 -2.55
N ALA A 37 16.01 -5.68 -1.73
CA ALA A 37 16.45 -5.86 -0.36
C ALA A 37 15.39 -6.58 0.49
N ALA A 38 14.10 -6.29 0.31
CA ALA A 38 13.02 -6.98 0.99
C ALA A 38 12.94 -8.46 0.56
N VAL A 39 13.08 -8.75 -0.74
CA VAL A 39 13.12 -10.12 -1.28
C VAL A 39 14.27 -10.91 -0.66
N VAL A 40 15.50 -10.36 -0.66
CA VAL A 40 16.68 -11.02 -0.08
C VAL A 40 16.52 -11.28 1.41
N ALA A 41 15.91 -10.34 2.14
CA ALA A 41 15.64 -10.48 3.57
C ALA A 41 14.43 -11.39 3.87
N GLY A 42 13.67 -11.80 2.88
CA GLY A 42 12.50 -12.65 3.02
C GLY A 42 11.27 -11.96 3.61
N TYR A 43 11.20 -10.63 3.60
CA TYR A 43 10.01 -9.88 4.00
C TYR A 43 9.01 -9.77 2.85
N GLY A 44 7.70 -9.71 3.18
CA GLY A 44 6.71 -9.24 2.23
C GLY A 44 6.95 -7.77 1.89
N ILE A 45 6.29 -7.28 0.85
CA ILE A 45 6.44 -5.90 0.38
C ILE A 45 5.08 -5.23 0.37
N GLU A 46 5.02 -4.01 0.88
CA GLU A 46 3.95 -3.08 0.59
C GLU A 46 4.49 -2.01 -0.36
N LEU A 47 3.71 -1.62 -1.38
CA LEU A 47 4.08 -0.59 -2.36
C LEU A 47 2.87 0.23 -2.81
N ASP A 48 3.15 1.49 -3.22
CA ASP A 48 2.14 2.47 -3.59
C ASP A 48 2.04 2.63 -5.11
N VAL A 49 0.84 2.53 -5.68
CA VAL A 49 0.62 2.64 -7.13
C VAL A 49 -0.22 3.85 -7.48
N GLN A 50 0.26 4.62 -8.46
CA GLN A 50 -0.43 5.74 -9.08
C GLN A 50 -0.45 5.59 -10.61
N ALA A 51 -1.28 6.41 -11.28
CA ALA A 51 -1.29 6.51 -12.75
C ALA A 51 -0.52 7.74 -13.21
N SER A 52 0.37 7.55 -14.19
CA SER A 52 1.04 8.63 -14.95
C SER A 52 0.07 9.32 -15.94
N ALA A 53 0.52 10.40 -16.57
CA ALA A 53 -0.27 11.14 -17.56
C ALA A 53 -0.71 10.28 -18.76
N ASP A 54 0.14 9.35 -19.17
CA ASP A 54 -0.11 8.40 -20.26
C ASP A 54 -0.80 7.10 -19.79
N GLY A 55 -1.35 7.09 -18.55
CA GLY A 55 -2.17 5.99 -18.02
C GLY A 55 -1.38 4.72 -17.65
N ARG A 56 -0.08 4.82 -17.40
CA ARG A 56 0.75 3.70 -16.93
C ARG A 56 0.75 3.64 -15.42
N ALA A 57 0.73 2.42 -14.86
CA ALA A 57 0.89 2.22 -13.42
C ALA A 57 2.36 2.39 -13.02
N VAL A 58 2.63 3.35 -12.14
CA VAL A 58 3.97 3.67 -11.60
C VAL A 58 3.96 3.56 -10.09
N VAL A 59 5.11 3.22 -9.50
CA VAL A 59 5.22 2.98 -8.06
C VAL A 59 5.79 4.22 -7.38
N PHE A 60 4.92 4.95 -6.67
CA PHE A 60 5.27 6.19 -6.00
C PHE A 60 4.19 6.62 -5.01
N HIS A 61 4.60 7.13 -3.83
CA HIS A 61 3.65 7.46 -2.76
C HIS A 61 2.95 8.79 -2.95
N ASP A 62 3.70 9.88 -3.11
CA ASP A 62 3.16 11.24 -3.05
C ASP A 62 2.45 11.62 -4.37
N SER A 63 1.47 12.52 -4.28
CA SER A 63 0.90 13.14 -5.49
C SER A 63 1.85 14.14 -6.12
N GLN A 64 2.80 14.73 -5.34
CA GLN A 64 3.81 15.66 -5.78
C GLN A 64 5.18 15.00 -5.85
N LEU A 65 5.96 15.33 -6.85
CA LEU A 65 7.29 14.76 -7.09
C LEU A 65 8.36 15.29 -6.13
N ALA A 66 8.16 16.50 -5.57
CA ALA A 66 9.21 17.31 -4.94
C ALA A 66 9.95 16.60 -3.79
N ARG A 67 9.27 15.89 -2.91
CA ARG A 67 9.88 15.24 -1.74
C ARG A 67 10.95 14.23 -2.14
N MET A 68 10.63 13.37 -3.11
CA MET A 68 11.47 12.23 -3.48
C MET A 68 12.36 12.47 -4.71
N THR A 69 12.12 13.54 -5.49
CA THR A 69 12.89 13.79 -6.72
C THR A 69 13.48 15.19 -6.80
N GLY A 70 13.11 16.10 -5.91
CA GLY A 70 13.45 17.51 -5.97
C GLY A 70 12.77 18.28 -7.11
N ARG A 71 11.96 17.63 -7.96
CA ARG A 71 11.22 18.26 -9.05
C ARG A 71 9.84 18.73 -8.60
N ALA A 72 9.48 19.93 -9.00
CA ALA A 72 8.12 20.43 -8.79
C ALA A 72 7.13 19.78 -9.78
N GLY A 73 5.86 19.72 -9.39
CA GLY A 73 4.77 19.24 -10.22
C GLY A 73 4.09 18.00 -9.66
N LEU A 74 2.94 17.68 -10.25
CA LEU A 74 2.16 16.50 -9.88
C LEU A 74 2.60 15.29 -10.73
N LEU A 75 2.76 14.14 -10.11
CA LEU A 75 3.10 12.89 -10.79
C LEU A 75 2.18 12.62 -12.00
N ALA A 76 0.88 12.83 -11.84
CA ALA A 76 -0.09 12.56 -12.89
C ALA A 76 -0.03 13.51 -14.10
N GLU A 77 0.82 14.53 -14.09
CA GLU A 77 1.09 15.42 -15.22
C GLU A 77 2.28 14.95 -16.07
N TRP A 78 2.97 13.89 -15.64
CA TRP A 78 4.17 13.37 -16.29
C TRP A 78 3.93 11.99 -16.90
N GLU A 79 4.47 11.76 -18.09
CA GLU A 79 4.49 10.44 -18.71
C GLU A 79 5.43 9.47 -17.97
N ALA A 80 5.12 8.18 -17.99
CA ALA A 80 5.89 7.18 -17.26
C ALA A 80 7.38 7.15 -17.67
N ALA A 81 7.69 7.36 -18.95
CA ALA A 81 9.07 7.41 -19.44
C ALA A 81 9.85 8.58 -18.83
N ALA A 82 9.21 9.75 -18.68
CA ALA A 82 9.83 10.92 -18.04
C ALA A 82 10.01 10.71 -16.54
N LEU A 83 9.03 10.07 -15.86
CA LEU A 83 9.12 9.69 -14.45
C LEU A 83 10.27 8.71 -14.18
N ALA A 84 10.47 7.74 -15.05
CA ALA A 84 11.59 6.79 -14.96
C ALA A 84 12.97 7.47 -15.11
N GLY A 85 13.02 8.63 -15.76
CA GLY A 85 14.24 9.45 -15.88
C GLY A 85 14.54 10.36 -14.69
N LEU A 86 13.59 10.49 -13.74
CA LEU A 86 13.79 11.27 -12.52
C LEU A 86 14.55 10.43 -11.49
N THR A 87 15.66 10.97 -10.97
CA THR A 87 16.37 10.29 -9.88
C THR A 87 15.61 10.44 -8.57
N LEU A 88 15.32 9.32 -7.94
CA LEU A 88 14.81 9.29 -6.57
C LEU A 88 15.88 9.79 -5.60
N ARG A 89 15.48 10.60 -4.62
CA ARG A 89 16.38 11.12 -3.59
C ARG A 89 17.13 9.96 -2.92
N ASP A 90 18.38 10.21 -2.63
CA ASP A 90 19.27 9.28 -1.92
C ASP A 90 19.59 7.97 -2.68
N GLY A 91 19.26 7.91 -3.97
CA GLY A 91 19.51 6.77 -4.85
C GLY A 91 19.95 7.14 -6.25
N HIS A 92 20.15 6.11 -7.08
CA HIS A 92 20.55 6.24 -8.49
C HIS A 92 19.47 5.74 -9.45
N GLN A 93 18.26 5.45 -8.92
CA GLN A 93 17.17 4.86 -9.69
C GLN A 93 16.04 5.88 -9.89
N GLY A 94 15.32 5.73 -11.00
CA GLY A 94 14.11 6.49 -11.27
C GLY A 94 12.88 5.88 -10.63
N ILE A 95 11.72 6.51 -10.86
CA ILE A 95 10.42 6.00 -10.43
C ILE A 95 10.09 4.74 -11.26
N PRO A 96 9.95 3.55 -10.65
CA PRO A 96 9.69 2.33 -11.40
C PRO A 96 8.22 2.22 -11.83
N THR A 97 7.96 1.48 -12.89
CA THR A 97 6.62 1.01 -13.23
C THR A 97 6.22 -0.15 -12.30
N LEU A 98 4.92 -0.38 -12.13
CA LEU A 98 4.42 -1.55 -11.39
C LEU A 98 4.89 -2.87 -12.03
N ASP A 99 4.90 -2.94 -13.35
CA ASP A 99 5.38 -4.11 -14.09
C ASP A 99 6.85 -4.42 -13.75
N ALA A 100 7.73 -3.43 -13.82
CA ALA A 100 9.15 -3.60 -13.46
C ALA A 100 9.34 -4.05 -12.00
N ALA A 101 8.54 -3.50 -11.07
CA ALA A 101 8.58 -3.89 -9.65
C ALA A 101 8.16 -5.35 -9.47
N LEU A 102 7.03 -5.75 -10.06
CA LEU A 102 6.51 -7.11 -9.93
C LEU A 102 7.38 -8.15 -10.66
N GLN A 103 7.99 -7.80 -11.81
CA GLN A 103 8.97 -8.65 -12.49
C GLN A 103 10.19 -8.91 -11.61
N LEU A 104 10.73 -7.88 -10.95
CA LEU A 104 11.86 -8.02 -10.02
C LEU A 104 11.50 -8.91 -8.83
N ILE A 105 10.32 -8.70 -8.23
CA ILE A 105 9.86 -9.49 -7.08
C ILE A 105 9.62 -10.95 -7.48
N GLY A 106 9.10 -11.20 -8.66
CA GLY A 106 9.00 -12.52 -9.29
C GLY A 106 8.26 -13.57 -8.46
N GLY A 107 7.31 -13.17 -7.62
CA GLY A 107 6.55 -14.09 -6.76
C GLY A 107 7.29 -14.64 -5.55
N GLN A 108 8.52 -14.22 -5.31
CA GLN A 108 9.39 -14.75 -4.24
C GLN A 108 8.88 -14.37 -2.83
N VAL A 109 8.22 -13.24 -2.71
CA VAL A 109 7.59 -12.76 -1.47
C VAL A 109 6.20 -12.18 -1.79
N PRO A 110 5.26 -12.16 -0.80
CA PRO A 110 3.96 -11.57 -1.00
C PRO A 110 4.03 -10.05 -1.16
N VAL A 111 3.07 -9.49 -1.93
CA VAL A 111 2.98 -8.05 -2.20
C VAL A 111 1.61 -7.52 -1.82
N ILE A 112 1.59 -6.44 -1.04
CA ILE A 112 0.41 -5.58 -0.87
C ILE A 112 0.57 -4.38 -1.79
N VAL A 113 -0.40 -4.19 -2.69
CA VAL A 113 -0.42 -3.12 -3.69
C VAL A 113 -1.44 -2.07 -3.25
N GLU A 114 -0.98 -0.95 -2.69
CA GLU A 114 -1.86 0.16 -2.34
C GLU A 114 -2.21 0.98 -3.59
N ILE A 115 -3.49 1.07 -3.89
CA ILE A 115 -4.02 1.86 -4.99
C ILE A 115 -4.29 3.29 -4.50
N LYS A 116 -3.47 4.25 -4.97
CA LYS A 116 -3.54 5.67 -4.61
C LYS A 116 -4.58 6.41 -5.45
N THR A 117 -5.84 6.07 -5.26
CA THR A 117 -6.94 6.73 -5.98
C THR A 117 -7.15 8.15 -5.48
N ARG A 118 -7.21 9.11 -6.37
CA ARG A 118 -7.53 10.50 -6.05
C ARG A 118 -9.04 10.70 -5.91
N PRO A 119 -9.50 11.67 -5.11
CA PRO A 119 -10.91 12.02 -5.07
C PRO A 119 -11.48 12.31 -6.49
N GLY A 120 -12.54 11.61 -6.86
CA GLY A 120 -13.14 11.71 -8.19
C GLY A 120 -12.43 10.95 -9.31
N GLY A 121 -11.27 10.34 -9.05
CA GLY A 121 -10.44 9.64 -10.04
C GLY A 121 -10.56 8.11 -10.02
N ILE A 122 -11.65 7.56 -9.48
CA ILE A 122 -11.90 6.11 -9.51
C ILE A 122 -11.85 5.58 -10.94
N GLY A 123 -11.06 4.53 -11.13
CA GLY A 123 -10.91 3.86 -12.43
C GLY A 123 -9.56 4.14 -13.11
N LEU A 124 -8.90 5.26 -12.85
CA LEU A 124 -7.65 5.61 -13.53
C LEU A 124 -6.49 4.70 -13.10
N VAL A 125 -6.21 4.65 -11.82
CA VAL A 125 -5.12 3.81 -11.26
C VAL A 125 -5.49 2.34 -11.36
N GLU A 126 -6.75 2.03 -11.08
CA GLU A 126 -7.28 0.66 -11.13
C GLU A 126 -7.17 0.06 -12.54
N GLN A 127 -7.52 0.83 -13.59
CA GLN A 127 -7.39 0.38 -14.99
C GLN A 127 -5.93 0.21 -15.41
N ALA A 128 -5.03 1.09 -14.95
CA ALA A 128 -3.61 0.99 -15.20
C ALA A 128 -2.98 -0.25 -14.54
N ALA A 129 -3.38 -0.57 -13.30
CA ALA A 129 -2.84 -1.69 -12.53
C ALA A 129 -3.44 -3.06 -12.92
N LEU A 130 -4.72 -3.10 -13.33
CA LEU A 130 -5.47 -4.33 -13.56
C LEU A 130 -4.77 -5.34 -14.50
N PRO A 131 -4.32 -4.98 -15.73
CA PRO A 131 -3.69 -5.93 -16.63
C PRO A 131 -2.38 -6.49 -16.06
N ILE A 132 -1.59 -5.66 -15.41
CA ILE A 132 -0.30 -6.05 -14.82
C ILE A 132 -0.51 -7.05 -13.68
N LEU A 133 -1.46 -6.74 -12.77
CA LEU A 133 -1.79 -7.62 -11.64
C LEU A 133 -2.44 -8.92 -12.08
N ARG A 134 -3.24 -8.91 -13.16
CA ARG A 134 -3.86 -10.13 -13.71
C ARG A 134 -2.81 -11.11 -14.24
N ASP A 135 -1.76 -10.60 -14.85
CA ASP A 135 -0.71 -11.41 -15.45
C ASP A 135 0.37 -11.85 -14.44
N TYR A 136 0.38 -11.22 -13.23
CA TYR A 136 1.34 -11.56 -12.17
C TYR A 136 0.99 -12.89 -11.49
N GLN A 137 1.98 -13.77 -11.36
CA GLN A 137 1.81 -15.12 -10.81
C GLN A 137 2.17 -15.26 -9.33
N GLY A 138 2.65 -14.18 -8.69
CA GLY A 138 3.00 -14.18 -7.27
C GLY A 138 1.81 -13.93 -6.34
N PRO A 139 1.97 -14.18 -5.03
CA PRO A 139 0.96 -13.84 -4.03
C PRO A 139 0.85 -12.32 -3.88
N PHE A 140 -0.35 -11.78 -4.05
CA PHE A 140 -0.61 -10.36 -3.84
C PHE A 140 -2.01 -10.08 -3.30
N ALA A 141 -2.19 -8.89 -2.75
CA ALA A 141 -3.48 -8.30 -2.43
C ALA A 141 -3.51 -6.84 -2.87
N VAL A 142 -4.69 -6.31 -3.22
CA VAL A 142 -4.87 -4.87 -3.45
C VAL A 142 -5.40 -4.22 -2.17
N THR A 143 -4.89 -3.04 -1.84
CA THR A 143 -5.41 -2.22 -0.75
C THR A 143 -5.72 -0.80 -1.23
N ALA A 144 -6.61 -0.12 -0.52
CA ALA A 144 -6.91 1.28 -0.77
C ALA A 144 -7.56 1.92 0.47
N PHE A 145 -7.38 3.24 0.61
CA PHE A 145 -8.17 4.07 1.53
C PHE A 145 -9.57 4.36 1.00
N GLU A 146 -9.72 4.42 -0.32
CA GLU A 146 -11.00 4.68 -0.97
C GLU A 146 -11.75 3.35 -1.20
N ALA A 147 -12.80 3.09 -0.42
CA ALA A 147 -13.58 1.85 -0.51
C ALA A 147 -14.18 1.60 -1.90
N ARG A 148 -14.46 2.66 -2.66
CA ARG A 148 -14.97 2.57 -4.04
C ARG A 148 -13.93 1.98 -5.00
N SER A 149 -12.63 2.18 -4.76
CA SER A 149 -11.55 1.52 -5.50
C SER A 149 -11.59 0.00 -5.28
N LEU A 150 -11.74 -0.43 -4.02
CA LEU A 150 -11.90 -1.86 -3.69
C LEU A 150 -13.16 -2.46 -4.31
N THR A 151 -14.27 -1.71 -4.31
CA THR A 151 -15.52 -2.12 -4.98
C THR A 151 -15.30 -2.30 -6.49
N TRP A 152 -14.53 -1.41 -7.11
CA TRP A 152 -14.16 -1.49 -8.54
C TRP A 152 -13.42 -2.80 -8.85
N PHE A 153 -12.42 -3.18 -8.04
CA PHE A 153 -11.71 -4.46 -8.17
C PHE A 153 -12.62 -5.64 -7.88
N ARG A 154 -13.47 -5.58 -6.84
CA ARG A 154 -14.40 -6.66 -6.52
C ARG A 154 -15.31 -7.03 -7.70
N GLN A 155 -15.77 -6.03 -8.44
CA GLN A 155 -16.66 -6.26 -9.59
C GLN A 155 -15.95 -6.91 -10.78
N ARG A 156 -14.62 -6.70 -10.93
CA ARG A 156 -13.85 -7.18 -12.09
C ARG A 156 -12.98 -8.40 -11.79
N GLN A 157 -12.55 -8.50 -10.56
CA GLN A 157 -11.67 -9.56 -10.05
C GLN A 157 -12.16 -9.99 -8.66
N PRO A 158 -13.30 -10.69 -8.57
CA PRO A 158 -13.92 -11.04 -7.29
C PRO A 158 -13.00 -11.91 -6.43
N ASP A 159 -12.10 -12.67 -7.07
CA ASP A 159 -11.19 -13.60 -6.40
C ASP A 159 -9.90 -12.98 -5.87
N TRP A 160 -9.60 -11.73 -6.18
CA TRP A 160 -8.41 -11.08 -5.63
C TRP A 160 -8.61 -10.69 -4.15
N PRO A 161 -7.64 -10.97 -3.29
CA PRO A 161 -7.66 -10.48 -1.91
C PRO A 161 -7.65 -8.95 -1.87
N ARG A 162 -8.50 -8.38 -1.01
CA ARG A 162 -8.63 -6.93 -0.86
C ARG A 162 -8.55 -6.52 0.60
N GLY A 163 -7.75 -5.50 0.88
CA GLY A 163 -7.63 -4.88 2.20
C GLY A 163 -8.12 -3.44 2.20
N HIS A 164 -8.79 -3.02 3.27
CA HIS A 164 -9.18 -1.63 3.43
C HIS A 164 -8.22 -0.92 4.39
N ASN A 165 -7.58 0.16 3.89
CA ASN A 165 -6.67 0.98 4.67
C ASN A 165 -7.47 2.00 5.50
N VAL A 166 -7.17 2.09 6.80
CA VAL A 166 -7.85 2.95 7.78
C VAL A 166 -6.83 3.78 8.55
N GLY A 167 -7.02 5.10 8.61
CA GLY A 167 -6.15 5.97 9.40
C GLY A 167 -6.58 7.42 9.37
N GLN A 168 -6.44 8.11 10.51
CA GLN A 168 -6.91 9.50 10.67
C GLN A 168 -6.16 10.51 9.80
N ARG A 169 -4.88 10.29 9.47
CA ARG A 169 -4.08 11.23 8.67
C ARG A 169 -4.51 11.30 7.20
N ASN A 170 -5.16 10.26 6.71
CA ASN A 170 -5.61 10.19 5.32
C ASN A 170 -7.08 10.62 5.15
N LEU A 171 -7.67 11.14 6.21
CA LEU A 171 -9.00 11.76 6.12
C LEU A 171 -8.90 13.06 5.33
N PRO A 172 -9.81 13.31 4.38
CA PRO A 172 -9.88 14.59 3.69
C PRO A 172 -9.97 15.71 4.74
N ALA A 173 -9.09 16.71 4.62
CA ALA A 173 -9.07 17.86 5.54
C ALA A 173 -10.42 18.61 5.57
N HIS A 174 -11.21 18.42 4.51
CA HIS A 174 -12.50 19.05 4.28
C HIS A 174 -13.60 17.99 4.17
N GLY A 175 -14.50 17.97 5.12
CA GLY A 175 -15.68 17.08 5.14
C GLY A 175 -16.38 17.10 6.49
N PRO A 176 -17.66 16.72 6.55
CA PRO A 176 -18.39 16.69 7.80
C PRO A 176 -17.76 15.66 8.75
N TRP A 177 -17.71 16.01 10.05
CA TRP A 177 -17.06 15.23 11.10
C TRP A 177 -17.55 13.76 11.18
N TRP A 178 -18.82 13.50 10.82
CA TRP A 178 -19.39 12.15 10.82
C TRP A 178 -18.75 11.23 9.76
N ARG A 179 -18.29 11.76 8.61
CA ARG A 179 -17.52 10.99 7.62
C ARG A 179 -16.19 10.52 8.18
N ARG A 180 -15.55 11.37 9.02
CA ARG A 180 -14.30 11.00 9.70
C ARG A 180 -14.54 9.85 10.69
N LEU A 181 -15.67 9.87 11.42
CA LEU A 181 -16.08 8.77 12.29
C LEU A 181 -16.45 7.52 11.49
N ALA A 182 -17.16 7.65 10.37
CA ALA A 182 -17.51 6.52 9.52
C ALA A 182 -16.26 5.78 9.04
N TRP A 183 -15.26 6.50 8.53
CA TRP A 183 -13.98 5.91 8.11
C TRP A 183 -13.21 5.25 9.25
N ARG A 184 -13.15 5.92 10.41
CA ARG A 184 -12.49 5.35 11.59
C ARG A 184 -13.15 4.05 12.06
N PHE A 185 -14.44 3.90 11.84
CA PHE A 185 -15.24 2.78 12.32
C PHE A 185 -15.74 1.85 11.21
N LEU A 186 -15.18 1.94 10.01
CA LEU A 186 -15.49 1.03 8.89
C LEU A 186 -16.97 1.02 8.44
N TYR A 187 -17.70 2.12 8.60
CA TYR A 187 -19.10 2.19 8.15
C TYR A 187 -19.27 2.33 6.63
N ASP A 188 -18.19 2.52 5.87
CA ASP A 188 -18.22 2.76 4.41
C ASP A 188 -17.73 1.55 3.59
N VAL A 189 -17.62 0.36 4.20
CA VAL A 189 -16.98 -0.81 3.55
C VAL A 189 -17.93 -1.83 2.98
N ASP A 190 -19.26 -1.68 3.14
CA ASP A 190 -20.24 -2.69 2.71
C ASP A 190 -20.13 -3.03 1.23
N GLY A 191 -19.89 -2.04 0.37
CA GLY A 191 -19.66 -2.25 -1.06
C GLY A 191 -18.32 -2.90 -1.40
N ALA A 192 -17.29 -2.71 -0.59
CA ALA A 192 -15.93 -3.20 -0.83
C ALA A 192 -15.73 -4.65 -0.38
N GLN A 193 -16.39 -5.05 0.70
CA GLN A 193 -16.26 -6.39 1.34
C GLN A 193 -14.78 -6.82 1.45
N PRO A 194 -13.96 -6.09 2.22
CA PRO A 194 -12.54 -6.40 2.32
C PRO A 194 -12.32 -7.73 3.04
N ASP A 195 -11.28 -8.46 2.61
CA ASP A 195 -10.86 -9.72 3.23
C ASP A 195 -10.02 -9.48 4.49
N PHE A 196 -9.44 -8.27 4.64
CA PHE A 196 -8.69 -7.80 5.80
C PHE A 196 -8.72 -6.27 5.89
N VAL A 197 -8.29 -5.72 7.03
CA VAL A 197 -8.16 -4.28 7.24
C VAL A 197 -6.74 -3.92 7.66
N VAL A 198 -6.28 -2.73 7.27
CA VAL A 198 -4.93 -2.22 7.58
C VAL A 198 -5.09 -0.90 8.33
N TYR A 199 -4.84 -0.91 9.64
CA TYR A 199 -5.02 0.24 10.52
C TYR A 199 -3.74 1.01 10.77
N ASP A 200 -3.85 2.34 10.82
CA ASP A 200 -2.79 3.19 11.39
C ASP A 200 -2.54 2.79 12.85
N ARG A 201 -1.28 2.53 13.20
CA ARG A 201 -0.81 2.14 14.53
C ARG A 201 -1.29 3.04 15.66
N ARG A 202 -1.52 4.33 15.35
CA ARG A 202 -1.99 5.34 16.31
C ARG A 202 -3.48 5.25 16.61
N ASP A 203 -4.22 4.57 15.75
CA ASP A 203 -5.64 4.31 15.93
C ASP A 203 -5.92 2.98 16.64
N LEU A 204 -4.87 2.20 16.96
CA LEU A 204 -4.97 0.90 17.64
C LEU A 204 -4.53 0.95 19.11
N PRO A 205 -5.19 0.19 19.99
CA PRO A 205 -6.43 -0.55 19.74
C PRO A 205 -7.67 0.37 19.75
N ASN A 206 -8.72 -0.02 19.03
CA ASN A 206 -10.02 0.65 19.10
C ASN A 206 -11.17 -0.36 19.02
N TRP A 207 -12.37 0.09 19.36
CA TRP A 207 -13.57 -0.75 19.36
C TRP A 207 -13.86 -1.39 17.99
N ALA A 208 -13.71 -0.64 16.90
CA ALA A 208 -14.02 -1.16 15.55
C ALA A 208 -13.03 -2.23 15.11
N SER A 209 -11.73 -2.03 15.34
CA SER A 209 -10.71 -3.04 15.05
C SER A 209 -10.92 -4.32 15.85
N GLY A 210 -11.26 -4.19 17.14
CA GLY A 210 -11.60 -5.35 17.97
C GLY A 210 -12.83 -6.11 17.47
N ARG A 211 -13.86 -5.38 17.04
CA ARG A 211 -15.10 -5.98 16.52
C ARG A 211 -14.87 -6.73 15.20
N VAL A 212 -14.17 -6.14 14.24
CA VAL A 212 -13.94 -6.81 12.94
C VAL A 212 -13.03 -8.02 13.10
N ARG A 213 -12.04 -7.95 13.99
CA ARG A 213 -11.17 -9.08 14.32
C ARG A 213 -11.93 -10.22 15.00
N ALA A 214 -12.81 -9.90 15.95
CA ALA A 214 -13.69 -10.89 16.60
C ALA A 214 -14.68 -11.55 15.61
N ALA A 215 -15.03 -10.86 14.52
CA ALA A 215 -15.83 -11.41 13.43
C ALA A 215 -15.00 -12.22 12.41
N GLY A 216 -13.71 -12.43 12.65
CA GLY A 216 -12.81 -13.21 11.80
C GLY A 216 -12.15 -12.44 10.64
N THR A 217 -12.29 -11.11 10.61
CA THR A 217 -11.57 -10.27 9.63
C THR A 217 -10.21 -9.88 10.21
N PRO A 218 -9.08 -10.27 9.57
CA PRO A 218 -7.75 -9.91 10.07
C PRO A 218 -7.49 -8.42 10.10
N VAL A 219 -6.70 -8.02 11.07
CA VAL A 219 -6.24 -6.64 11.27
C VAL A 219 -4.72 -6.58 11.14
N LEU A 220 -4.23 -5.87 10.13
CA LEU A 220 -2.84 -5.49 10.00
C LEU A 220 -2.64 -4.08 10.57
N SER A 221 -1.41 -3.74 10.95
CA SER A 221 -1.08 -2.37 11.37
C SER A 221 0.05 -1.76 10.55
N TYR A 222 -0.07 -0.46 10.24
CA TYR A 222 0.95 0.35 9.56
C TYR A 222 1.13 1.69 10.29
N THR A 223 2.22 2.38 10.23
CA THR A 223 3.54 1.87 9.94
C THR A 223 4.23 1.66 11.28
N ILE A 224 4.61 0.45 11.58
CA ILE A 224 5.31 0.10 12.83
C ILE A 224 6.76 0.51 12.68
N MET A 225 7.28 1.32 13.62
CA MET A 225 8.57 1.99 13.50
C MET A 225 9.65 1.39 14.40
N ASP A 226 9.29 0.56 15.38
CA ASP A 226 10.24 -0.07 16.30
C ASP A 226 9.66 -1.33 16.96
N ARG A 227 10.54 -2.07 17.64
CA ARG A 227 10.22 -3.31 18.34
C ARG A 227 9.22 -3.10 19.49
N ALA A 228 9.35 -2.03 20.25
CA ALA A 228 8.48 -1.77 21.40
C ALA A 228 7.02 -1.54 20.94
N GLU A 229 6.85 -0.83 19.83
CA GLU A 229 5.54 -0.61 19.22
C GLU A 229 4.97 -1.91 18.65
N MET A 230 5.80 -2.73 17.98
CA MET A 230 5.39 -4.05 17.50
C MET A 230 4.88 -4.92 18.66
N ASP A 231 5.63 -5.01 19.75
CA ASP A 231 5.26 -5.82 20.92
C ASP A 231 3.97 -5.29 21.59
N ARG A 232 3.82 -3.98 21.68
CA ARG A 232 2.60 -3.33 22.22
C ARG A 232 1.35 -3.68 21.40
N LEU A 233 1.47 -3.74 20.07
CA LEU A 233 0.34 -3.97 19.17
C LEU A 233 0.11 -5.44 18.81
N ALA A 234 1.04 -6.34 19.11
CA ALA A 234 0.93 -7.78 18.83
C ALA A 234 -0.40 -8.42 19.31
N PRO A 235 -0.98 -8.07 20.49
CA PRO A 235 -2.26 -8.63 20.91
C PRO A 235 -3.45 -8.15 20.06
N HIS A 236 -3.28 -7.09 19.28
CA HIS A 236 -4.36 -6.38 18.56
C HIS A 236 -4.28 -6.51 17.06
N THR A 237 -3.21 -7.10 16.53
CA THR A 237 -2.94 -7.23 15.09
C THR A 237 -2.57 -8.66 14.72
N ASP A 238 -2.82 -9.02 13.48
CA ASP A 238 -2.51 -10.36 12.95
C ASP A 238 -1.23 -10.33 12.10
N ASN A 239 -0.82 -9.15 11.62
CA ASN A 239 0.47 -8.90 10.98
C ASN A 239 0.76 -7.39 10.98
N ILE A 240 1.97 -7.00 10.54
CA ILE A 240 2.45 -5.63 10.52
C ILE A 240 3.04 -5.22 9.16
N ILE A 241 2.91 -3.94 8.85
CA ILE A 241 3.67 -3.23 7.82
C ILE A 241 4.66 -2.34 8.57
N PHE A 242 5.96 -2.59 8.42
CA PHE A 242 7.03 -1.99 9.22
C PHE A 242 7.97 -1.12 8.40
N GLU A 243 8.66 -0.19 9.08
CA GLU A 243 9.66 0.71 8.51
C GLU A 243 10.73 1.06 9.56
N GLY A 244 11.98 1.30 9.15
CA GLY A 244 13.04 1.84 10.01
C GLY A 244 13.71 0.84 10.97
N PHE A 245 13.23 -0.40 11.04
CA PHE A 245 13.85 -1.47 11.82
C PHE A 245 13.67 -2.82 11.14
N ARG A 246 14.18 -3.90 11.72
CA ARG A 246 13.96 -5.29 11.25
C ARG A 246 13.25 -6.08 12.34
N PRO A 247 11.98 -6.50 12.12
CA PRO A 247 11.21 -7.30 13.08
C PRO A 247 11.74 -8.74 13.25
#